data_5ab37e15bb8e314797bc40b96650bf7e
#
_entry.id   5ab37e15bb8e314797bc40b96650bf7e
#
_cell.length_a   1.000
_cell.length_b   1.000
_cell.length_c   1.000
_cell.angle_alpha   90.00
_cell.angle_beta   90.00
_cell.angle_gamma   90.00
#
_symmetry.space_group_name_H-M   'P 1'
#
loop_
_entity.id
_entity.type
_entity.pdbx_description
1 polymer ?
#
loop_
_entity_poly.entity_id
_entity_poly.type
_entity_poly.pdbx_seq_one_letter_code
_entity_poly.pdbx_strand_id
1 'polypeptide(L)'
;MSGRSDFIASEEVVFQGRITASVSHELNNVLATISETAGLLADLTELGMSGRPLDAAELRRSADTVVDEVRRGFRVVKTLNVFAHSNDTPVADVDLGELVALVTELAGYLSYASTVKSQCREGAGARLTTRPLLLEDLVYRGLVHAFRSAGPDGTIEISCSPSPDGGSIVISGLGGVGVEGLLGDDVRRISRALNGRIETDDAGDELHILLPTSIADDAAE
;
A
#
# COMPACT_ATOMS: atom_id res chain seq x y z
N MET A 1 -0.90 21.86 -22.88
CA MET A 1 0.04 21.68 -21.71
C MET A 1 -0.69 21.79 -20.36
N SER A 2 -1.57 22.78 -20.12
CA SER A 2 -2.35 22.91 -18.86
C SER A 2 -3.04 21.61 -18.43
N GLY A 3 -3.76 20.92 -19.31
CA GLY A 3 -4.58 19.77 -18.96
C GLY A 3 -3.84 18.52 -18.47
N ARG A 4 -2.54 18.32 -18.80
CA ARG A 4 -1.74 17.18 -18.29
C ARG A 4 -1.26 17.48 -16.87
N SER A 5 -0.76 18.67 -16.63
CA SER A 5 -0.30 19.11 -15.31
C SER A 5 -1.46 19.15 -14.31
N ASP A 6 -2.61 19.70 -14.72
CA ASP A 6 -3.82 19.77 -13.88
C ASP A 6 -4.34 18.37 -13.54
N PHE A 7 -4.28 17.43 -14.49
CA PHE A 7 -4.65 16.03 -14.24
C PHE A 7 -3.73 15.38 -13.21
N ILE A 8 -2.40 15.49 -13.38
CA ILE A 8 -1.41 14.91 -12.47
C ILE A 8 -1.67 15.43 -11.05
N ALA A 9 -1.74 16.76 -10.86
CA ALA A 9 -1.99 17.35 -9.55
C ALA A 9 -3.33 16.89 -8.94
N SER A 10 -4.37 16.72 -9.77
CA SER A 10 -5.66 16.21 -9.30
C SER A 10 -5.59 14.76 -8.82
N GLU A 11 -4.92 13.87 -9.57
CA GLU A 11 -4.77 12.45 -9.18
C GLU A 11 -3.94 12.32 -7.91
N GLU A 12 -2.85 13.08 -7.79
CA GLU A 12 -2.01 13.11 -6.60
C GLU A 12 -2.80 13.48 -5.34
N VAL A 13 -3.63 14.55 -5.42
CA VAL A 13 -4.50 14.96 -4.30
C VAL A 13 -5.54 13.89 -3.95
N VAL A 14 -6.16 13.28 -4.97
CA VAL A 14 -7.16 12.22 -4.76
C VAL A 14 -6.51 11.00 -4.12
N PHE A 15 -5.33 10.61 -4.57
CA PHE A 15 -4.61 9.48 -4.01
C PHE A 15 -4.17 9.74 -2.56
N GLN A 16 -3.61 10.92 -2.27
CA GLN A 16 -3.28 11.31 -0.89
C GLN A 16 -4.49 11.27 0.03
N GLY A 17 -5.64 11.80 -0.43
CA GLY A 17 -6.90 11.74 0.33
C GLY A 17 -7.34 10.31 0.62
N ARG A 18 -7.20 9.40 -0.34
CA ARG A 18 -7.53 7.98 -0.19
C ARG A 18 -6.64 7.29 0.84
N ILE A 19 -5.33 7.48 0.74
CA ILE A 19 -4.37 6.91 1.71
C ILE A 19 -4.60 7.48 3.10
N THR A 20 -4.78 8.79 3.23
CA THR A 20 -5.07 9.43 4.53
C THR A 20 -6.33 8.85 5.18
N ALA A 21 -7.39 8.64 4.41
CA ALA A 21 -8.62 8.04 4.92
C ALA A 21 -8.40 6.58 5.39
N SER A 22 -7.66 5.77 4.60
CA SER A 22 -7.35 4.38 4.95
C SER A 22 -6.49 4.28 6.22
N VAL A 23 -5.44 5.08 6.31
CA VAL A 23 -4.56 5.15 7.49
C VAL A 23 -5.31 5.64 8.73
N SER A 24 -6.18 6.65 8.59
CA SER A 24 -7.00 7.15 9.69
C SER A 24 -7.95 6.07 10.21
N HIS A 25 -8.55 5.28 9.32
CA HIS A 25 -9.40 4.15 9.70
C HIS A 25 -8.60 3.09 10.46
N GLU A 26 -7.40 2.76 9.99
CA GLU A 26 -6.52 1.79 10.66
C GLU A 26 -6.07 2.27 12.06
N LEU A 27 -5.70 3.55 12.20
CA LEU A 27 -5.39 4.14 13.51
C LEU A 27 -6.58 4.10 14.47
N ASN A 28 -7.79 4.37 13.97
CA ASN A 28 -8.99 4.27 14.79
C ASN A 28 -9.23 2.83 15.27
N ASN A 29 -8.96 1.81 14.44
CA ASN A 29 -9.06 0.41 14.83
C ASN A 29 -8.06 0.07 15.95
N VAL A 30 -6.81 0.52 15.81
CA VAL A 30 -5.76 0.36 16.83
C VAL A 30 -6.20 1.00 18.16
N LEU A 31 -6.67 2.24 18.13
CA LEU A 31 -7.09 2.97 19.32
C LEU A 31 -8.33 2.35 19.96
N ALA A 32 -9.28 1.84 19.17
CA ALA A 32 -10.45 1.14 19.67
C ALA A 32 -10.06 -0.13 20.43
N THR A 33 -9.20 -0.97 19.84
CA THR A 33 -8.72 -2.20 20.50
C THR A 33 -7.97 -1.89 21.80
N ILE A 34 -7.11 -0.86 21.82
CA ILE A 34 -6.43 -0.41 23.04
C ILE A 34 -7.45 0.02 24.09
N SER A 35 -8.44 0.82 23.71
CA SER A 35 -9.47 1.33 24.64
C SER A 35 -10.31 0.21 25.22
N GLU A 36 -10.78 -0.74 24.39
CA GLU A 36 -11.57 -1.90 24.83
C GLU A 36 -10.76 -2.80 25.77
N THR A 37 -9.48 -3.07 25.43
CA THR A 37 -8.62 -3.90 26.28
C THR A 37 -8.28 -3.21 27.61
N ALA A 38 -8.06 -1.89 27.59
CA ALA A 38 -7.86 -1.11 28.82
C ALA A 38 -9.12 -1.10 29.72
N GLY A 39 -10.32 -1.02 29.11
CA GLY A 39 -11.59 -1.17 29.82
C GLY A 39 -11.71 -2.54 30.49
N LEU A 40 -11.38 -3.62 29.77
CA LEU A 40 -11.36 -4.97 30.35
C LEU A 40 -10.39 -5.08 31.54
N LEU A 41 -9.21 -4.49 31.45
CA LEU A 41 -8.25 -4.46 32.54
C LEU A 41 -8.81 -3.72 33.77
N ALA A 42 -9.52 -2.60 33.59
CA ALA A 42 -10.19 -1.88 34.64
C ALA A 42 -11.27 -2.74 35.33
N ASP A 43 -12.13 -3.39 34.55
CA ASP A 43 -13.17 -4.28 35.06
C ASP A 43 -12.61 -5.45 35.88
N LEU A 44 -11.56 -6.10 35.36
CA LEU A 44 -10.85 -7.17 36.04
C LEU A 44 -10.27 -6.68 37.39
N THR A 45 -9.74 -5.46 37.41
CA THR A 45 -9.18 -4.86 38.63
C THR A 45 -10.28 -4.64 39.67
N GLU A 46 -11.46 -4.12 39.29
CA GLU A 46 -12.60 -3.96 40.17
C GLU A 46 -13.10 -5.28 40.77
N LEU A 47 -13.15 -6.33 39.91
CA LEU A 47 -13.50 -7.68 40.37
C LEU A 47 -12.50 -8.20 41.41
N GLY A 48 -11.19 -7.97 41.20
CA GLY A 48 -10.17 -8.31 42.19
C GLY A 48 -10.32 -7.57 43.50
N MET A 49 -10.63 -6.28 43.46
CA MET A 49 -10.90 -5.47 44.67
C MET A 49 -12.12 -5.96 45.42
N SER A 50 -13.10 -6.57 44.74
CA SER A 50 -14.29 -7.19 45.37
C SER A 50 -14.04 -8.59 45.97
N GLY A 51 -12.76 -9.05 45.96
CA GLY A 51 -12.34 -10.33 46.54
C GLY A 51 -12.48 -11.54 45.60
N ARG A 52 -12.72 -11.32 44.29
CA ARG A 52 -12.69 -12.39 43.29
C ARG A 52 -11.25 -12.69 42.92
N PRO A 53 -10.86 -13.96 42.70
CA PRO A 53 -9.53 -14.28 42.24
C PRO A 53 -9.30 -13.71 40.84
N LEU A 54 -8.16 -13.02 40.66
CA LEU A 54 -7.72 -12.52 39.36
C LEU A 54 -6.98 -13.63 38.61
N ASP A 55 -7.31 -13.82 37.33
CA ASP A 55 -6.52 -14.65 36.43
C ASP A 55 -5.32 -13.86 35.91
N ALA A 56 -4.15 -14.17 36.44
CA ALA A 56 -2.89 -13.52 36.04
C ALA A 56 -2.57 -13.75 34.55
N ALA A 57 -3.02 -14.87 33.96
CA ALA A 57 -2.82 -15.14 32.53
C ALA A 57 -3.70 -14.23 31.65
N GLU A 58 -4.92 -13.93 32.10
CA GLU A 58 -5.82 -13.01 31.40
C GLU A 58 -5.30 -11.57 31.48
N LEU A 59 -4.86 -11.12 32.66
CA LEU A 59 -4.21 -9.81 32.81
C LEU A 59 -2.97 -9.68 31.89
N ARG A 60 -2.17 -10.72 31.84
CA ARG A 60 -0.98 -10.74 30.99
C ARG A 60 -1.33 -10.66 29.49
N ARG A 61 -2.31 -11.46 29.02
CA ARG A 61 -2.79 -11.41 27.63
C ARG A 61 -3.30 -10.03 27.27
N SER A 62 -4.11 -9.42 28.11
CA SER A 62 -4.63 -8.06 27.89
C SER A 62 -3.52 -7.02 27.83
N ALA A 63 -2.54 -7.09 28.72
CA ALA A 63 -1.39 -6.18 28.68
C ALA A 63 -0.55 -6.36 27.41
N ASP A 64 -0.31 -7.61 26.99
CA ASP A 64 0.44 -7.90 25.77
C ASP A 64 -0.33 -7.40 24.53
N THR A 65 -1.65 -7.56 24.47
CA THR A 65 -2.51 -6.99 23.41
C THR A 65 -2.34 -5.48 23.30
N VAL A 66 -2.39 -4.74 24.43
CA VAL A 66 -2.17 -3.28 24.39
C VAL A 66 -0.81 -2.92 23.86
N VAL A 67 0.25 -3.63 24.27
CA VAL A 67 1.62 -3.39 23.81
C VAL A 67 1.75 -3.64 22.29
N ASP A 68 1.14 -4.70 21.80
CA ASP A 68 1.21 -5.06 20.38
C ASP A 68 0.42 -4.08 19.51
N GLU A 69 -0.75 -3.61 19.97
CA GLU A 69 -1.51 -2.57 19.26
C GLU A 69 -0.78 -1.22 19.27
N VAL A 70 -0.12 -0.83 20.35
CA VAL A 70 0.74 0.37 20.37
C VAL A 70 1.86 0.24 19.33
N ARG A 71 2.53 -0.91 19.24
CA ARG A 71 3.56 -1.15 18.21
C ARG A 71 2.99 -1.08 16.80
N ARG A 72 1.78 -1.62 16.59
CA ARG A 72 1.06 -1.52 15.31
C ARG A 72 0.78 -0.06 14.96
N GLY A 73 0.27 0.74 15.89
CA GLY A 73 0.04 2.17 15.69
C GLY A 73 1.31 2.93 15.30
N PHE A 74 2.45 2.65 15.95
CA PHE A 74 3.73 3.25 15.54
C PHE A 74 4.15 2.88 14.12
N ARG A 75 3.93 1.64 13.69
CA ARG A 75 4.19 1.25 12.29
C ARG A 75 3.32 2.03 11.33
N VAL A 76 2.02 2.13 11.59
CA VAL A 76 1.08 2.89 10.75
C VAL A 76 1.50 4.35 10.60
N VAL A 77 1.88 5.01 11.70
CA VAL A 77 2.38 6.40 11.66
C VAL A 77 3.69 6.50 10.89
N LYS A 78 4.61 5.55 11.06
CA LYS A 78 5.88 5.52 10.31
C LYS A 78 5.63 5.41 8.82
N THR A 79 4.75 4.49 8.40
CA THR A 79 4.40 4.28 6.98
C THR A 79 3.76 5.53 6.38
N LEU A 80 2.85 6.19 7.12
CA LEU A 80 2.26 7.46 6.70
C LEU A 80 3.32 8.55 6.52
N ASN A 81 4.29 8.64 7.41
CA ASN A 81 5.38 9.62 7.30
C ASN A 81 6.24 9.37 6.06
N VAL A 82 6.59 8.10 5.76
CA VAL A 82 7.33 7.75 4.53
C VAL A 82 6.52 8.15 3.30
N PHE A 83 5.22 7.81 3.26
CA PHE A 83 4.32 8.20 2.18
C PHE A 83 4.21 9.72 2.00
N ALA A 84 4.14 10.47 3.10
CA ALA A 84 4.03 11.93 3.03
C ALA A 84 5.26 12.57 2.35
N HIS A 85 6.45 11.98 2.53
CA HIS A 85 7.69 12.46 1.89
C HIS A 85 7.82 12.08 0.41
N SER A 86 7.03 11.14 -0.11
CA SER A 86 7.00 10.82 -1.54
C SER A 86 6.57 12.01 -2.41
N ASN A 87 5.91 13.00 -1.81
CA ASN A 87 5.43 14.21 -2.48
C ASN A 87 6.39 15.40 -2.40
N ASP A 88 7.54 15.28 -1.74
CA ASP A 88 8.49 16.40 -1.56
C ASP A 88 9.09 16.85 -2.90
N THR A 89 9.18 15.94 -3.87
CA THR A 89 9.69 16.24 -5.22
C THR A 89 8.81 15.60 -6.30
N PRO A 90 8.35 16.38 -7.31
CA PRO A 90 7.49 15.86 -8.38
C PRO A 90 8.14 14.74 -9.22
N VAL A 91 9.46 14.76 -9.33
CA VAL A 91 10.27 13.73 -10.02
C VAL A 91 11.46 13.42 -9.14
N ALA A 92 11.71 12.15 -8.86
CA ALA A 92 12.80 11.70 -8.00
C ALA A 92 13.41 10.38 -8.51
N ASP A 93 14.58 10.06 -7.98
CA ASP A 93 15.22 8.77 -8.15
C ASP A 93 14.63 7.78 -7.11
N VAL A 94 13.92 6.77 -7.59
CA VAL A 94 13.11 5.84 -6.80
C VAL A 94 13.69 4.43 -6.89
N ASP A 95 13.85 3.77 -5.74
CA ASP A 95 14.06 2.32 -5.68
C ASP A 95 12.71 1.60 -5.73
N LEU A 96 12.50 0.76 -6.76
CA LEU A 96 11.23 0.04 -6.93
C LEU A 96 10.93 -0.92 -5.77
N GLY A 97 11.95 -1.49 -5.13
CA GLY A 97 11.77 -2.36 -3.99
C GLY A 97 11.18 -1.63 -2.79
N GLU A 98 11.75 -0.45 -2.48
CA GLU A 98 11.26 0.41 -1.40
C GLU A 98 9.84 0.91 -1.67
N LEU A 99 9.57 1.36 -2.90
CA LEU A 99 8.24 1.84 -3.29
C LEU A 99 7.19 0.72 -3.21
N VAL A 100 7.48 -0.46 -3.74
CA VAL A 100 6.56 -1.60 -3.69
C VAL A 100 6.30 -2.04 -2.26
N ALA A 101 7.32 -2.05 -1.39
CA ALA A 101 7.16 -2.37 0.03
C ALA A 101 6.22 -1.37 0.73
N LEU A 102 6.43 -0.07 0.51
CA LEU A 102 5.57 1.00 1.03
C LEU A 102 4.11 0.83 0.58
N VAL A 103 3.88 0.68 -0.73
CA VAL A 103 2.52 0.57 -1.28
C VAL A 103 1.83 -0.71 -0.84
N THR A 104 2.57 -1.82 -0.70
CA THR A 104 2.03 -3.09 -0.18
C THR A 104 1.54 -2.92 1.25
N GLU A 105 2.30 -2.23 2.10
CA GLU A 105 1.89 -1.95 3.48
C GLU A 105 0.66 -1.04 3.52
N LEU A 106 0.62 0.03 2.73
CA LEU A 106 -0.54 0.94 2.62
C LEU A 106 -1.80 0.22 2.12
N ALA A 107 -1.66 -0.66 1.13
CA ALA A 107 -2.78 -1.46 0.62
C ALA A 107 -3.29 -2.46 1.65
N GLY A 108 -2.43 -2.97 2.53
CA GLY A 108 -2.80 -3.86 3.64
C GLY A 108 -3.78 -3.24 4.63
N TYR A 109 -3.83 -1.91 4.75
CA TYR A 109 -4.81 -1.21 5.62
C TYR A 109 -6.24 -1.20 5.06
N LEU A 110 -6.47 -1.69 3.84
CA LEU A 110 -7.82 -1.80 3.26
C LEU A 110 -8.67 -2.94 3.84
N SER A 111 -8.17 -3.70 4.81
CA SER A 111 -8.89 -4.82 5.45
C SER A 111 -9.38 -5.90 4.47
N TYR A 112 -8.66 -6.13 3.37
CA TYR A 112 -8.93 -7.28 2.52
C TYR A 112 -8.39 -8.55 3.20
N ALA A 113 -9.18 -9.62 3.17
CA ALA A 113 -8.81 -10.92 3.74
C ALA A 113 -7.71 -11.65 2.94
N SER A 114 -7.34 -11.12 1.77
CA SER A 114 -6.31 -11.70 0.91
C SER A 114 -4.90 -11.52 1.50
N THR A 115 -4.06 -12.52 1.29
CA THR A 115 -2.65 -12.48 1.70
C THR A 115 -1.79 -11.91 0.58
N VAL A 116 -0.97 -10.91 0.88
CA VAL A 116 0.03 -10.37 -0.06
C VAL A 116 1.42 -10.89 0.31
N LYS A 117 2.11 -11.47 -0.66
CA LYS A 117 3.52 -11.87 -0.55
C LYS A 117 4.36 -10.96 -1.44
N SER A 118 5.22 -10.17 -0.82
CA SER A 118 6.18 -9.36 -1.56
C SER A 118 7.48 -10.14 -1.76
N GLN A 119 7.94 -10.20 -3.01
CA GLN A 119 9.24 -10.79 -3.38
C GLN A 119 10.26 -9.71 -3.77
N CYS A 120 9.91 -8.43 -3.60
CA CYS A 120 10.85 -7.33 -3.80
C CYS A 120 11.87 -7.29 -2.66
N ARG A 121 13.16 -7.33 -2.99
CA ARG A 121 14.25 -7.18 -2.02
C ARG A 121 14.71 -5.74 -2.04
N GLU A 122 14.91 -5.15 -0.86
CA GLU A 122 15.56 -3.85 -0.73
C GLU A 122 16.95 -3.90 -1.42
N GLY A 123 17.23 -2.90 -2.24
CA GLY A 123 18.51 -2.76 -2.95
C GLY A 123 18.74 -3.73 -4.14
N ALA A 124 17.79 -4.62 -4.45
CA ALA A 124 17.85 -5.49 -5.64
C ALA A 124 16.89 -5.01 -6.74
N GLY A 125 16.10 -3.97 -6.47
CA GLY A 125 15.18 -3.34 -7.41
C GLY A 125 15.89 -2.45 -8.42
N ALA A 126 15.18 -2.15 -9.50
CA ALA A 126 15.61 -1.11 -10.43
C ALA A 126 15.49 0.27 -9.77
N ARG A 127 16.46 1.14 -10.02
CA ARG A 127 16.35 2.57 -9.71
C ARG A 127 15.88 3.32 -10.94
N LEU A 128 14.84 4.12 -10.77
CA LEU A 128 14.19 4.84 -11.86
C LEU A 128 14.02 6.31 -11.48
N THR A 129 14.30 7.21 -12.43
CA THR A 129 13.89 8.61 -12.28
C THR A 129 12.45 8.75 -12.76
N THR A 130 11.51 8.92 -11.83
CA THR A 130 10.07 8.89 -12.11
C THR A 130 9.29 9.83 -11.21
N ARG A 131 7.96 9.84 -11.30
CA ARG A 131 7.03 10.54 -10.40
C ARG A 131 6.57 9.60 -9.29
N PRO A 132 7.14 9.72 -8.05
CA PRO A 132 6.93 8.74 -7.00
C PRO A 132 5.45 8.52 -6.71
N LEU A 133 4.71 9.60 -6.43
CA LEU A 133 3.33 9.54 -5.99
C LEU A 133 2.38 8.97 -7.05
N LEU A 134 2.61 9.27 -8.34
CA LEU A 134 1.83 8.66 -9.42
C LEU A 134 2.13 7.18 -9.59
N LEU A 135 3.38 6.76 -9.40
CA LEU A 135 3.76 5.36 -9.48
C LEU A 135 3.18 4.57 -8.29
N GLU A 136 3.21 5.16 -7.09
CA GLU A 136 2.54 4.61 -5.91
C GLU A 136 1.04 4.43 -6.14
N ASP A 137 0.33 5.44 -6.71
CA ASP A 137 -1.10 5.32 -7.05
C ASP A 137 -1.34 4.20 -8.05
N LEU A 138 -0.50 4.08 -9.08
CA LEU A 138 -0.63 3.02 -10.09
C LEU A 138 -0.50 1.62 -9.48
N VAL A 139 0.53 1.40 -8.67
CA VAL A 139 0.77 0.12 -7.99
C VAL A 139 -0.35 -0.18 -6.98
N TYR A 140 -0.78 0.83 -6.21
CA TYR A 140 -1.89 0.70 -5.28
C TYR A 140 -3.20 0.26 -5.97
N ARG A 141 -3.54 0.88 -7.11
CA ARG A 141 -4.70 0.49 -7.92
C ARG A 141 -4.57 -0.94 -8.44
N GLY A 142 -3.37 -1.34 -8.87
CA GLY A 142 -3.08 -2.72 -9.27
C GLY A 142 -3.33 -3.72 -8.14
N LEU A 143 -2.84 -3.43 -6.93
CA LEU A 143 -3.09 -4.27 -5.75
C LEU A 143 -4.57 -4.31 -5.36
N VAL A 144 -5.27 -3.17 -5.37
CA VAL A 144 -6.72 -3.12 -5.09
C VAL A 144 -7.51 -3.94 -6.11
N HIS A 145 -7.11 -3.90 -7.38
CA HIS A 145 -7.71 -4.74 -8.43
C HIS A 145 -7.46 -6.22 -8.16
N ALA A 146 -6.22 -6.60 -7.85
CA ALA A 146 -5.85 -7.97 -7.53
C ALA A 146 -6.62 -8.49 -6.30
N PHE A 147 -6.76 -7.71 -5.22
CA PHE A 147 -7.57 -8.08 -4.06
C PHE A 147 -9.01 -8.41 -4.42
N ARG A 148 -9.63 -7.57 -5.28
CA ARG A 148 -11.01 -7.78 -5.72
C ARG A 148 -11.17 -9.02 -6.59
N SER A 149 -10.16 -9.31 -7.39
CA SER A 149 -10.15 -10.45 -8.32
C SER A 149 -9.89 -11.77 -7.59
N ALA A 150 -8.92 -11.80 -6.67
CA ALA A 150 -8.54 -13.00 -5.94
C ALA A 150 -9.58 -13.44 -4.89
N GLY A 151 -10.42 -12.52 -4.41
CA GLY A 151 -11.42 -12.79 -3.37
C GLY A 151 -10.81 -12.96 -1.96
N PRO A 152 -11.63 -13.32 -0.95
CA PRO A 152 -11.27 -13.23 0.46
C PRO A 152 -10.14 -14.17 0.90
N ASP A 153 -9.92 -15.31 0.26
CA ASP A 153 -8.86 -16.27 0.63
C ASP A 153 -7.72 -16.30 -0.43
N GLY A 154 -7.72 -15.34 -1.34
CA GLY A 154 -6.73 -15.27 -2.41
C GLY A 154 -5.33 -14.95 -1.92
N THR A 155 -4.33 -15.48 -2.61
CA THR A 155 -2.93 -15.09 -2.42
C THR A 155 -2.50 -14.25 -3.61
N ILE A 156 -2.01 -13.07 -3.33
CA ILE A 156 -1.45 -12.14 -4.31
C ILE A 156 0.05 -12.11 -4.10
N GLU A 157 0.80 -12.21 -5.17
CA GLU A 157 2.24 -12.02 -5.13
C GLU A 157 2.60 -10.75 -5.87
N ILE A 158 3.50 -9.94 -5.30
CA ILE A 158 4.05 -8.77 -5.97
C ILE A 158 5.56 -8.89 -6.01
N SER A 159 6.12 -8.68 -7.19
CA SER A 159 7.57 -8.70 -7.40
C SER A 159 8.01 -7.48 -8.21
N CYS A 160 9.29 -7.11 -8.08
CA CYS A 160 9.89 -6.08 -8.88
C CYS A 160 11.28 -6.53 -9.35
N SER A 161 11.66 -6.12 -10.55
CA SER A 161 12.95 -6.48 -11.15
C SER A 161 13.42 -5.42 -12.13
N PRO A 162 14.76 -5.31 -12.36
CA PRO A 162 15.28 -4.58 -13.48
C PRO A 162 14.79 -5.18 -14.81
N SER A 163 14.52 -4.31 -15.79
CA SER A 163 14.27 -4.70 -17.18
C SER A 163 15.28 -4.02 -18.11
N PRO A 164 15.43 -4.46 -19.37
CA PRO A 164 16.38 -3.86 -20.31
C PRO A 164 16.16 -2.35 -20.51
N ASP A 165 14.91 -1.89 -20.43
CA ASP A 165 14.52 -0.51 -20.64
C ASP A 165 14.31 0.27 -19.33
N GLY A 166 14.46 -0.37 -18.17
CA GLY A 166 14.24 0.27 -16.86
C GLY A 166 13.86 -0.71 -15.76
N GLY A 167 12.58 -0.76 -15.37
CA GLY A 167 12.07 -1.63 -14.30
C GLY A 167 10.73 -2.25 -14.63
N SER A 168 10.45 -3.36 -13.96
CA SER A 168 9.18 -4.09 -14.06
C SER A 168 8.62 -4.37 -12.67
N ILE A 169 7.31 -4.19 -12.51
CA ILE A 169 6.55 -4.65 -11.34
C ILE A 169 5.52 -5.65 -11.85
N VAL A 170 5.45 -6.82 -11.23
CA VAL A 170 4.50 -7.87 -11.56
C VAL A 170 3.62 -8.16 -10.35
N ILE A 171 2.30 -8.15 -10.54
CA ILE A 171 1.31 -8.52 -9.54
C ILE A 171 0.58 -9.76 -10.09
N SER A 172 0.68 -10.88 -9.40
CA SER A 172 0.07 -12.17 -9.79
C SER A 172 -1.02 -12.59 -8.81
N GLY A 173 -1.88 -13.51 -9.26
CA GLY A 173 -3.01 -14.01 -8.50
C GLY A 173 -4.32 -13.27 -8.83
N LEU A 174 -4.47 -12.78 -10.06
CA LEU A 174 -5.69 -12.13 -10.52
C LEU A 174 -6.82 -13.13 -10.86
N GLY A 175 -6.56 -14.43 -10.80
CA GLY A 175 -7.56 -15.46 -11.05
C GLY A 175 -8.10 -15.50 -12.48
N GLY A 176 -7.31 -15.05 -13.46
CA GLY A 176 -7.69 -15.04 -14.88
C GLY A 176 -8.65 -13.93 -15.30
N VAL A 177 -8.89 -12.93 -14.43
CA VAL A 177 -9.77 -11.78 -14.72
C VAL A 177 -9.09 -10.77 -15.64
N GLY A 178 -7.75 -10.79 -15.70
CA GLY A 178 -6.97 -9.82 -16.49
C GLY A 178 -7.06 -8.40 -15.93
N VAL A 179 -6.77 -7.41 -16.77
CA VAL A 179 -6.68 -6.01 -16.37
C VAL A 179 -7.81 -5.12 -16.88
N GLU A 180 -8.83 -5.68 -17.53
CA GLU A 180 -9.91 -4.89 -18.16
C GLU A 180 -10.64 -4.01 -17.14
N GLY A 181 -10.89 -4.51 -15.93
CA GLY A 181 -11.51 -3.75 -14.84
C GLY A 181 -10.61 -2.69 -14.21
N LEU A 182 -9.30 -2.75 -14.44
CA LEU A 182 -8.31 -1.78 -13.99
C LEU A 182 -8.13 -0.63 -14.98
N LEU A 183 -8.13 -0.92 -16.29
CA LEU A 183 -7.73 0.00 -17.36
C LEU A 183 -8.79 1.09 -17.66
N GLY A 184 -9.23 1.83 -16.65
CA GLY A 184 -9.98 3.07 -16.83
C GLY A 184 -9.14 4.19 -17.49
N ASP A 185 -9.80 5.28 -17.90
CA ASP A 185 -9.13 6.42 -18.53
C ASP A 185 -8.09 7.07 -17.63
N ASP A 186 -8.33 7.11 -16.33
CA ASP A 186 -7.42 7.61 -15.31
C ASP A 186 -6.13 6.79 -15.23
N VAL A 187 -6.24 5.45 -15.16
CA VAL A 187 -5.08 4.54 -15.11
C VAL A 187 -4.25 4.64 -16.41
N ARG A 188 -4.92 4.72 -17.57
CA ARG A 188 -4.24 4.94 -18.85
C ARG A 188 -3.49 6.27 -18.90
N ARG A 189 -4.04 7.32 -18.31
CA ARG A 189 -3.41 8.66 -18.23
C ARG A 189 -2.24 8.65 -17.26
N ILE A 190 -2.37 8.00 -16.10
CA ILE A 190 -1.26 7.81 -15.14
C ILE A 190 -0.12 7.04 -15.82
N SER A 191 -0.40 5.90 -16.45
CA SER A 191 0.60 5.11 -17.16
C SER A 191 1.35 5.93 -18.22
N ARG A 192 0.64 6.74 -19.00
CA ARG A 192 1.26 7.65 -19.99
C ARG A 192 2.09 8.75 -19.31
N ALA A 193 1.67 9.29 -18.16
CA ALA A 193 2.42 10.29 -17.43
C ALA A 193 3.75 9.75 -16.87
N LEU A 194 3.80 8.44 -16.61
CA LEU A 194 5.00 7.69 -16.20
C LEU A 194 5.82 7.16 -17.38
N ASN A 195 5.40 7.41 -18.63
CA ASN A 195 5.92 6.77 -19.84
C ASN A 195 5.97 5.23 -19.72
N GLY A 196 5.10 4.66 -18.89
CA GLY A 196 5.00 3.24 -18.62
C GLY A 196 3.98 2.53 -19.50
N ARG A 197 3.98 1.20 -19.43
CA ARG A 197 3.01 0.32 -20.06
C ARG A 197 2.43 -0.64 -19.04
N ILE A 198 1.17 -1.01 -19.25
CA ILE A 198 0.44 -1.98 -18.44
C ILE A 198 0.03 -3.09 -19.39
N GLU A 199 0.43 -4.30 -19.06
CA GLU A 199 0.19 -5.49 -19.86
C GLU A 199 -0.34 -6.60 -18.93
N THR A 200 -0.93 -7.63 -19.51
CA THR A 200 -1.32 -8.86 -18.81
C THR A 200 -0.71 -10.04 -19.53
N ASP A 201 -0.46 -11.13 -18.81
CA ASP A 201 -0.10 -12.40 -19.43
C ASP A 201 -1.29 -13.02 -20.20
N ASP A 202 -1.02 -14.04 -21.01
CA ASP A 202 -2.05 -14.71 -21.82
C ASP A 202 -3.14 -15.40 -20.98
N ALA A 203 -2.82 -15.75 -19.74
CA ALA A 203 -3.77 -16.36 -18.80
C ALA A 203 -4.65 -15.36 -18.08
N GLY A 204 -4.30 -14.06 -18.11
CA GLY A 204 -4.98 -13.01 -17.36
C GLY A 204 -4.77 -13.09 -15.86
N ASP A 205 -3.72 -13.78 -15.40
CA ASP A 205 -3.40 -13.96 -13.99
C ASP A 205 -2.35 -13.00 -13.46
N GLU A 206 -1.59 -12.38 -14.36
CA GLU A 206 -0.53 -11.43 -14.03
C GLU A 206 -0.78 -10.05 -14.63
N LEU A 207 -0.55 -9.02 -13.82
CA LEU A 207 -0.48 -7.62 -14.20
C LEU A 207 0.98 -7.19 -14.24
N HIS A 208 1.46 -6.77 -15.40
CA HIS A 208 2.80 -6.26 -15.62
C HIS A 208 2.78 -4.74 -15.76
N ILE A 209 3.52 -4.02 -14.93
CA ILE A 209 3.78 -2.58 -15.03
C ILE A 209 5.22 -2.41 -15.48
N LEU A 210 5.42 -1.97 -16.70
CA LEU A 210 6.74 -1.75 -17.30
C LEU A 210 7.05 -0.26 -17.30
N LEU A 211 8.23 0.11 -16.80
CA LEU A 211 8.64 1.48 -16.54
C LEU A 211 10.00 1.76 -17.20
N PRO A 212 10.21 2.94 -17.81
CA PRO A 212 11.51 3.33 -18.33
C PRO A 212 12.48 3.68 -17.19
N THR A 213 13.79 3.63 -17.46
CA THR A 213 14.82 4.07 -16.51
C THR A 213 14.62 5.53 -16.07
N SER A 214 14.14 6.37 -16.98
CA SER A 214 13.82 7.76 -16.69
C SER A 214 12.61 8.22 -17.50
N ILE A 215 11.72 8.97 -16.86
CA ILE A 215 10.73 9.75 -17.60
C ILE A 215 11.47 10.90 -18.27
N ALA A 216 11.25 11.12 -19.57
CA ALA A 216 11.77 12.29 -20.25
C ALA A 216 11.26 13.54 -19.54
N ASP A 217 12.18 14.44 -19.21
CA ASP A 217 11.81 15.76 -18.68
C ASP A 217 11.00 16.50 -19.75
N ASP A 218 9.68 16.63 -19.54
CA ASP A 218 8.82 17.53 -20.32
C ASP A 218 9.10 19.03 -19.96
N ALA A 219 10.26 19.32 -19.38
CA ALA A 219 10.66 20.66 -18.97
C ALA A 219 11.41 21.44 -20.08
N ALA A 220 11.49 20.87 -21.30
CA ALA A 220 12.15 21.52 -22.44
C ALA A 220 11.19 21.63 -23.64
N GLU A 221 10.12 22.46 -23.52
CA GLU A 221 9.53 23.24 -24.62
C GLU A 221 8.64 24.35 -24.09
#